data_9de204ef1a09b50df257441cfedf5dd7
#
_entry.id   9de204ef1a09b50df257441cfedf5dd7
#
_cell.length_a   1.000
_cell.length_b   1.000
_cell.length_c   1.000
_cell.angle_alpha   90.00
_cell.angle_beta   90.00
_cell.angle_gamma   90.00
#
_symmetry.space_group_name_H-M   'P 1'
#
loop_
_entity.id
_entity.type
_entity.pdbx_description
1 polymer ?
#
loop_
_entity_poly.entity_id
_entity_poly.type
_entity_poly.pdbx_seq_one_letter_code
_entity_poly.pdbx_strand_id
1 'polypeptide(L)'
;MTKKFLLTIFIFLSFITKSLSSEFIGVIGVAVGDINNQKNEKLINGSKVFFGDTLYVKSKSNAQILFLDETVMTVGENTELTIDDFVYDPKTNDGNFVTNIKSGTVKFITGKISKKNPDNLEVKMPAGTLGARGTEFLVSSNSDKESTVLLLGPGPDNTLGMIPGNVQLSDGINMTDITKPG
;
A
#
# COMPACT_ATOMS: atom_id res chain seq x y z
N MET A 1 25.99 -13.46 -49.67
CA MET A 1 25.83 -14.07 -48.30
C MET A 1 25.43 -13.04 -47.23
N THR A 2 25.80 -11.79 -47.33
CA THR A 2 25.61 -10.73 -46.32
C THR A 2 24.16 -10.27 -46.09
N LYS A 3 23.33 -10.18 -47.14
CA LYS A 3 21.92 -9.71 -47.02
C LYS A 3 21.00 -10.66 -46.26
N LYS A 4 21.21 -11.98 -46.35
CA LYS A 4 20.43 -12.99 -45.64
C LYS A 4 20.80 -13.02 -44.15
N PHE A 5 22.05 -12.78 -43.80
CA PHE A 5 22.53 -12.73 -42.45
C PHE A 5 22.03 -11.48 -41.68
N LEU A 6 21.97 -10.33 -42.35
CA LEU A 6 21.39 -9.12 -41.77
C LEU A 6 19.87 -9.24 -41.51
N LEU A 7 19.12 -9.90 -42.41
CA LEU A 7 17.69 -10.15 -42.23
C LEU A 7 17.41 -11.07 -41.04
N THR A 8 18.23 -12.07 -40.82
CA THR A 8 18.09 -13.02 -39.70
C THR A 8 18.35 -12.32 -38.35
N ILE A 9 19.34 -11.41 -38.28
CA ILE A 9 19.60 -10.61 -37.08
C ILE A 9 18.45 -9.63 -36.78
N PHE A 10 17.85 -9.03 -37.79
CA PHE A 10 16.73 -8.10 -37.61
C PHE A 10 15.47 -8.80 -37.10
N ILE A 11 15.21 -10.04 -37.51
CA ILE A 11 14.08 -10.86 -37.01
C ILE A 11 14.31 -11.30 -35.57
N PHE A 12 15.56 -11.55 -35.16
CA PHE A 12 15.86 -11.97 -33.80
C PHE A 12 15.82 -10.81 -32.79
N LEU A 13 16.03 -9.57 -33.22
CA LEU A 13 15.98 -8.38 -32.35
C LEU A 13 14.54 -7.92 -32.05
N SER A 14 13.54 -8.34 -32.85
CA SER A 14 12.15 -7.97 -32.64
C SER A 14 11.40 -8.80 -31.58
N PHE A 15 12.04 -9.82 -30.97
CA PHE A 15 11.40 -10.69 -29.97
C PHE A 15 11.71 -10.31 -28.50
N ILE A 16 12.45 -9.22 -28.22
CA ILE A 16 12.79 -8.83 -26.86
C ILE A 16 11.99 -7.60 -26.40
N THR A 17 10.72 -7.55 -26.70
CA THR A 17 9.81 -6.68 -25.95
C THR A 17 9.20 -7.51 -24.82
N LYS A 18 9.92 -7.65 -23.70
CA LYS A 18 9.26 -7.99 -22.45
C LYS A 18 8.31 -6.83 -22.14
N SER A 19 7.03 -7.04 -22.39
CA SER A 19 5.98 -6.19 -21.82
C SER A 19 6.13 -6.31 -20.31
N LEU A 20 6.63 -5.27 -19.65
CA LEU A 20 6.51 -5.09 -18.22
C LEU A 20 5.02 -4.83 -17.95
N SER A 21 4.24 -5.91 -17.90
CA SER A 21 2.89 -5.82 -17.35
C SER A 21 3.06 -5.49 -15.87
N SER A 22 2.67 -4.28 -15.47
CA SER A 22 2.56 -3.97 -14.05
C SER A 22 1.57 -4.95 -13.43
N GLU A 23 1.96 -5.52 -12.29
CA GLU A 23 1.13 -6.50 -11.60
C GLU A 23 -0.06 -5.82 -10.95
N PHE A 24 -1.26 -6.37 -11.18
CA PHE A 24 -2.51 -5.93 -10.55
C PHE A 24 -2.51 -6.39 -9.08
N ILE A 25 -2.66 -5.44 -8.17
CA ILE A 25 -2.55 -5.69 -6.72
C ILE A 25 -3.84 -5.38 -5.94
N GLY A 26 -4.78 -4.66 -6.54
CA GLY A 26 -6.01 -4.27 -5.87
C GLY A 26 -6.95 -3.47 -6.78
N VAL A 27 -8.08 -3.05 -6.21
CA VAL A 27 -9.09 -2.24 -6.89
C VAL A 27 -9.52 -1.06 -6.02
N ILE A 28 -9.89 0.05 -6.66
CA ILE A 28 -10.61 1.14 -6.00
C ILE A 28 -12.04 0.68 -5.77
N GLY A 29 -12.39 0.37 -4.52
CA GLY A 29 -13.76 -0.01 -4.13
C GLY A 29 -14.68 1.20 -4.09
N VAL A 30 -14.18 2.32 -3.54
CA VAL A 30 -14.90 3.60 -3.47
C VAL A 30 -13.98 4.73 -3.93
N ALA A 31 -14.48 5.62 -4.77
CA ALA A 31 -13.82 6.86 -5.17
C ALA A 31 -14.83 8.01 -5.12
N VAL A 32 -14.53 9.04 -4.34
CA VAL A 32 -15.32 10.27 -4.23
C VAL A 32 -14.41 11.46 -4.53
N GLY A 33 -14.82 12.31 -5.46
CA GLY A 33 -14.08 13.51 -5.81
C GLY A 33 -13.01 13.29 -6.88
N ASP A 34 -11.84 13.88 -6.71
CA ASP A 34 -10.73 13.90 -7.65
C ASP A 34 -9.55 13.07 -7.13
N ILE A 35 -9.36 11.89 -7.75
CA ILE A 35 -8.32 10.93 -7.42
C ILE A 35 -7.61 10.57 -8.71
N ASN A 36 -6.29 10.71 -8.72
CA ASN A 36 -5.47 10.47 -9.90
C ASN A 36 -4.26 9.60 -9.55
N ASN A 37 -3.72 8.90 -10.55
CA ASN A 37 -2.44 8.23 -10.42
C ASN A 37 -1.28 9.13 -10.92
N GLN A 38 -0.05 8.63 -10.85
CA GLN A 38 1.17 9.34 -11.30
C GLN A 38 1.17 9.70 -12.80
N LYS A 39 0.32 9.04 -13.61
CA LYS A 39 0.14 9.33 -15.05
C LYS A 39 -0.96 10.37 -15.31
N ASN A 40 -1.53 10.94 -14.23
CA ASN A 40 -2.67 11.85 -14.31
C ASN A 40 -3.97 11.19 -14.81
N GLU A 41 -4.03 9.86 -14.74
CA GLU A 41 -5.24 9.12 -15.07
C GLU A 41 -6.20 9.15 -13.88
N LYS A 42 -7.46 9.52 -14.13
CA LYS A 42 -8.49 9.58 -13.10
C LYS A 42 -8.88 8.18 -12.63
N LEU A 43 -8.82 7.97 -11.32
CA LEU A 43 -9.26 6.73 -10.69
C LEU A 43 -10.71 6.85 -10.23
N ILE A 44 -11.51 5.86 -10.58
CA ILE A 44 -12.94 5.75 -10.25
C ILE A 44 -13.23 4.40 -9.62
N ASN A 45 -14.44 4.18 -9.14
CA ASN A 45 -14.87 2.86 -8.64
C ASN A 45 -14.59 1.77 -9.68
N GLY A 46 -13.93 0.69 -9.25
CA GLY A 46 -13.50 -0.42 -10.10
C GLY A 46 -12.19 -0.21 -10.84
N SER A 47 -11.55 0.97 -10.75
CA SER A 47 -10.19 1.17 -11.29
C SER A 47 -9.21 0.19 -10.63
N LYS A 48 -8.36 -0.43 -11.45
CA LYS A 48 -7.30 -1.31 -10.96
C LYS A 48 -6.17 -0.48 -10.37
N VAL A 49 -5.57 -1.00 -9.31
CA VAL A 49 -4.35 -0.49 -8.69
C VAL A 49 -3.22 -1.46 -9.00
N PHE A 50 -2.07 -0.92 -9.39
CA PHE A 50 -0.92 -1.69 -9.81
C PHE A 50 0.26 -1.45 -8.88
N PHE A 51 1.17 -2.41 -8.86
CA PHE A 51 2.47 -2.25 -8.21
C PHE A 51 3.19 -0.99 -8.73
N GLY A 52 3.73 -0.20 -7.83
CA GLY A 52 4.42 1.05 -8.13
C GLY A 52 3.50 2.25 -8.38
N ASP A 53 2.17 2.09 -8.25
CA ASP A 53 1.27 3.22 -8.42
C ASP A 53 1.44 4.23 -7.29
N THR A 54 1.48 5.51 -7.68
CA THR A 54 1.34 6.65 -6.77
C THR A 54 -0.06 7.23 -6.93
N LEU A 55 -0.77 7.38 -5.82
CA LEU A 55 -2.11 7.94 -5.78
C LEU A 55 -2.09 9.36 -5.19
N TYR A 56 -2.82 10.24 -5.85
CA TYR A 56 -3.06 11.62 -5.42
C TYR A 56 -4.54 11.81 -5.15
N VAL A 57 -4.91 11.95 -3.88
CA VAL A 57 -6.29 12.24 -3.45
C VAL A 57 -6.38 13.72 -3.13
N LYS A 58 -7.14 14.46 -3.94
CA LYS A 58 -7.25 15.93 -3.83
C LYS A 58 -8.14 16.34 -2.66
N SER A 59 -8.27 17.66 -2.44
CA SER A 59 -9.19 18.23 -1.45
C SER A 59 -10.64 17.77 -1.69
N LYS A 60 -11.40 17.55 -0.62
CA LYS A 60 -12.79 17.07 -0.63
C LYS A 60 -12.98 15.74 -1.35
N SER A 61 -11.93 14.91 -1.37
CA SER A 61 -11.92 13.62 -2.05
C SER A 61 -11.53 12.51 -1.07
N ASN A 62 -11.94 11.29 -1.34
CA ASN A 62 -11.50 10.11 -0.63
C ASN A 62 -11.58 8.87 -1.52
N ALA A 63 -10.74 7.89 -1.20
CA ALA A 63 -10.73 6.60 -1.88
C ALA A 63 -10.68 5.45 -0.88
N GLN A 64 -11.27 4.32 -1.23
CA GLN A 64 -11.06 3.05 -0.55
C GLN A 64 -10.45 2.07 -1.54
N ILE A 65 -9.34 1.45 -1.16
CA ILE A 65 -8.62 0.47 -1.96
C ILE A 65 -8.77 -0.89 -1.29
N LEU A 66 -9.13 -1.89 -2.08
CA LEU A 66 -9.24 -3.29 -1.67
C LEU A 66 -8.10 -4.06 -2.33
N PHE A 67 -7.15 -4.53 -1.52
CA PHE A 67 -5.99 -5.30 -2.00
C PHE A 67 -6.28 -6.79 -2.08
N LEU A 68 -5.46 -7.52 -2.86
CA LEU A 68 -5.62 -8.95 -3.07
C LEU A 68 -5.43 -9.79 -1.81
N ASP A 69 -4.66 -9.30 -0.83
CA ASP A 69 -4.47 -9.92 0.49
C ASP A 69 -5.60 -9.60 1.49
N GLU A 70 -6.67 -8.95 1.05
CA GLU A 70 -7.78 -8.48 1.87
C GLU A 70 -7.43 -7.28 2.80
N THR A 71 -6.28 -6.65 2.61
CA THR A 71 -6.03 -5.34 3.23
C THR A 71 -7.00 -4.30 2.65
N VAL A 72 -7.60 -3.51 3.53
CA VAL A 72 -8.42 -2.36 3.13
C VAL A 72 -7.71 -1.07 3.54
N MET A 73 -7.50 -0.21 2.58
CA MET A 73 -6.89 1.10 2.79
C MET A 73 -7.91 2.18 2.45
N THR A 74 -8.26 3.04 3.42
CA THR A 74 -9.10 4.23 3.18
C THR A 74 -8.21 5.46 3.19
N VAL A 75 -8.19 6.16 2.07
CA VAL A 75 -7.32 7.31 1.81
C VAL A 75 -8.14 8.58 1.87
N GLY A 76 -7.77 9.49 2.77
CA GLY A 76 -8.41 10.77 2.96
C GLY A 76 -7.94 11.84 1.97
N GLU A 77 -8.53 13.03 2.09
CA GLU A 77 -8.17 14.16 1.23
C GLU A 77 -6.72 14.63 1.43
N ASN A 78 -6.18 15.34 0.43
CA ASN A 78 -4.82 15.89 0.40
C ASN A 78 -3.72 14.84 0.66
N THR A 79 -3.99 13.61 0.24
CA THR A 79 -3.07 12.48 0.41
C THR A 79 -2.27 12.21 -0.85
N GLU A 80 -0.97 12.03 -0.66
CA GLU A 80 -0.04 11.47 -1.63
C GLU A 80 0.58 10.21 -1.04
N LEU A 81 0.37 9.08 -1.69
CA LEU A 81 0.93 7.79 -1.28
C LEU A 81 1.39 6.97 -2.47
N THR A 82 2.40 6.12 -2.26
CA THR A 82 2.93 5.18 -3.27
C THR A 82 2.88 3.77 -2.72
N ILE A 83 2.52 2.78 -3.54
CA ILE A 83 2.63 1.36 -3.22
C ILE A 83 4.01 0.89 -3.68
N ASP A 84 4.98 0.90 -2.77
CA ASP A 84 6.40 0.64 -3.07
C ASP A 84 6.68 -0.84 -3.33
N ASP A 85 5.98 -1.74 -2.64
CA ASP A 85 6.06 -3.19 -2.84
C ASP A 85 4.74 -3.87 -2.49
N PHE A 86 4.37 -4.87 -3.28
CA PHE A 86 3.24 -5.75 -3.00
C PHE A 86 3.45 -7.08 -3.70
N VAL A 87 3.69 -8.11 -2.92
CA VAL A 87 3.74 -9.51 -3.37
C VAL A 87 2.78 -10.30 -2.50
N TYR A 88 1.97 -11.17 -3.09
CA TYR A 88 1.02 -11.98 -2.34
C TYR A 88 0.80 -13.33 -2.99
N ASP A 89 0.99 -14.41 -2.24
CA ASP A 89 0.62 -15.78 -2.62
C ASP A 89 -0.69 -16.19 -1.91
N PRO A 90 -1.82 -16.29 -2.63
CA PRO A 90 -3.10 -16.63 -2.02
C PRO A 90 -3.20 -18.07 -1.49
N LYS A 91 -2.26 -18.96 -1.87
CA LYS A 91 -2.24 -20.35 -1.39
C LYS A 91 -1.61 -20.45 0.00
N THR A 92 -0.58 -19.68 0.24
CA THR A 92 0.19 -19.71 1.49
C THR A 92 -0.11 -18.54 2.41
N ASN A 93 -0.73 -17.45 1.89
CA ASN A 93 -0.86 -16.13 2.50
C ASN A 93 0.49 -15.46 2.79
N ASP A 94 1.56 -15.93 2.16
CA ASP A 94 2.85 -15.26 2.21
C ASP A 94 2.84 -14.04 1.30
N GLY A 95 3.61 -13.06 1.69
CA GLY A 95 3.72 -11.84 0.88
C GLY A 95 4.52 -10.76 1.58
N ASN A 96 4.59 -9.62 0.91
CA ASN A 96 5.17 -8.40 1.41
C ASN A 96 4.34 -7.21 0.93
N PHE A 97 4.12 -6.21 1.80
CA PHE A 97 3.38 -5.02 1.48
C PHE A 97 4.09 -3.80 2.05
N VAL A 98 4.62 -2.96 1.17
CA VAL A 98 5.29 -1.71 1.54
C VAL A 98 4.57 -0.55 0.88
N THR A 99 4.17 0.44 1.67
CA THR A 99 3.58 1.68 1.17
C THR A 99 4.27 2.88 1.79
N ASN A 100 4.34 3.97 1.03
CA ASN A 100 4.95 5.23 1.45
C ASN A 100 3.90 6.33 1.43
N ILE A 101 3.62 6.91 2.60
CA ILE A 101 2.69 8.02 2.78
C ILE A 101 3.52 9.29 2.90
N LYS A 102 3.56 10.09 1.85
CA LYS A 102 4.28 11.36 1.84
C LYS A 102 3.50 12.44 2.60
N SER A 103 2.19 12.47 2.44
CA SER A 103 1.31 13.41 3.14
C SER A 103 -0.13 12.89 3.18
N GLY A 104 -0.93 13.43 4.09
CA GLY A 104 -2.37 13.14 4.21
C GLY A 104 -2.69 12.11 5.27
N THR A 105 -3.89 11.55 5.21
CA THR A 105 -4.40 10.62 6.22
C THR A 105 -4.86 9.31 5.57
N VAL A 106 -4.39 8.20 6.09
CA VAL A 106 -4.70 6.86 5.59
C VAL A 106 -5.07 5.95 6.75
N LYS A 107 -6.21 5.28 6.62
CA LYS A 107 -6.66 4.25 7.55
C LYS A 107 -6.44 2.88 6.94
N PHE A 108 -5.92 1.96 7.72
CA PHE A 108 -5.67 0.58 7.35
C PHE A 108 -6.54 -0.38 8.17
N ILE A 109 -7.05 -1.40 7.50
CA ILE A 109 -7.51 -2.65 8.10
C ILE A 109 -6.62 -3.73 7.52
N THR A 110 -5.78 -4.35 8.36
CA THR A 110 -4.77 -5.28 7.90
C THR A 110 -5.34 -6.58 7.35
N GLY A 111 -4.77 -7.02 6.23
CA GLY A 111 -5.14 -8.25 5.52
C GLY A 111 -4.36 -9.49 5.95
N LYS A 112 -4.24 -10.45 5.03
CA LYS A 112 -3.66 -11.78 5.29
C LYS A 112 -2.15 -11.75 5.44
N ILE A 113 -1.44 -10.87 4.70
CA ILE A 113 0.01 -10.72 4.80
C ILE A 113 0.40 -10.39 6.24
N SER A 114 -0.12 -9.29 6.78
CA SER A 114 0.19 -8.82 8.13
C SER A 114 -0.32 -9.76 9.24
N LYS A 115 -1.45 -10.44 9.03
CA LYS A 115 -1.96 -11.44 9.98
C LYS A 115 -1.05 -12.66 10.08
N LYS A 116 -0.43 -13.08 8.97
CA LYS A 116 0.50 -14.18 8.94
C LYS A 116 1.87 -13.80 9.46
N ASN A 117 2.43 -12.71 8.95
CA ASN A 117 3.72 -12.17 9.38
C ASN A 117 3.64 -10.64 9.49
N PRO A 118 3.62 -10.11 10.71
CA PRO A 118 3.50 -8.67 10.95
C PRO A 118 4.62 -7.84 10.32
N ASP A 119 5.83 -8.38 10.25
CA ASP A 119 7.01 -7.69 9.72
C ASP A 119 6.93 -7.49 8.20
N ASN A 120 5.96 -8.15 7.54
CA ASN A 120 5.76 -8.06 6.10
C ASN A 120 4.75 -6.95 5.70
N LEU A 121 4.25 -6.17 6.65
CA LEU A 121 3.53 -4.92 6.37
C LEU A 121 4.35 -3.74 6.89
N GLU A 122 4.84 -2.91 5.98
CA GLU A 122 5.60 -1.71 6.29
C GLU A 122 4.91 -0.46 5.73
N VAL A 123 4.67 0.52 6.58
CA VAL A 123 4.19 1.85 6.19
C VAL A 123 5.29 2.86 6.45
N LYS A 124 5.84 3.43 5.39
CA LYS A 124 6.84 4.49 5.44
C LYS A 124 6.16 5.84 5.55
N MET A 125 6.71 6.70 6.36
CA MET A 125 6.23 8.05 6.63
C MET A 125 7.40 9.02 6.74
N PRO A 126 7.19 10.35 6.62
CA PRO A 126 8.25 11.32 6.84
C PRO A 126 8.93 11.23 8.22
N ALA A 127 8.21 10.79 9.25
CA ALA A 127 8.72 10.66 10.63
C ALA A 127 9.37 9.30 10.92
N GLY A 128 9.26 8.31 10.04
CA GLY A 128 9.80 6.96 10.25
C GLY A 128 9.00 5.86 9.57
N THR A 129 9.08 4.66 10.10
CA THR A 129 8.40 3.47 9.58
C THR A 129 7.48 2.86 10.63
N LEU A 130 6.45 2.17 10.15
CA LEU A 130 5.47 1.47 10.97
C LEU A 130 5.27 0.05 10.45
N GLY A 131 5.32 -0.93 11.36
CA GLY A 131 4.82 -2.28 11.15
C GLY A 131 3.52 -2.49 11.94
N ALA A 132 2.59 -3.29 11.43
CA ALA A 132 1.33 -3.54 12.13
C ALA A 132 0.92 -5.00 12.11
N ARG A 133 0.39 -5.48 13.23
CA ARG A 133 -0.05 -6.85 13.41
C ARG A 133 -1.54 -6.92 13.65
N GLY A 134 -2.28 -7.50 12.69
CA GLY A 134 -3.66 -7.93 12.87
C GLY A 134 -4.59 -6.84 13.42
N THR A 135 -4.50 -5.61 12.91
CA THR A 135 -5.15 -4.46 13.52
C THR A 135 -5.77 -3.49 12.52
N GLU A 136 -6.55 -2.58 13.06
CA GLU A 136 -7.03 -1.38 12.40
C GLU A 136 -6.31 -0.16 12.99
N PHE A 137 -5.69 0.65 12.13
CA PHE A 137 -4.94 1.83 12.54
C PHE A 137 -5.06 2.96 11.51
N LEU A 138 -4.76 4.16 11.96
CA LEU A 138 -4.74 5.38 11.15
C LEU A 138 -3.36 6.02 11.21
N VAL A 139 -2.89 6.47 10.07
CA VAL A 139 -1.69 7.27 9.91
C VAL A 139 -2.08 8.61 9.34
N SER A 140 -1.60 9.69 9.95
CA SER A 140 -1.70 11.05 9.40
C SER A 140 -0.32 11.66 9.35
N SER A 141 0.11 12.08 8.16
CA SER A 141 1.44 12.65 7.93
C SER A 141 1.32 14.03 7.30
N ASN A 142 2.15 14.96 7.76
CA ASN A 142 2.37 16.22 7.06
C ASN A 142 3.75 16.20 6.37
N SER A 143 3.96 17.17 5.45
CA SER A 143 5.23 17.29 4.73
C SER A 143 6.42 17.71 5.60
N ASP A 144 6.18 18.09 6.87
CA ASP A 144 7.17 18.67 7.79
C ASP A 144 7.81 17.64 8.73
N LYS A 145 7.81 16.36 8.34
CA LYS A 145 8.36 15.23 9.09
C LYS A 145 7.58 14.89 10.38
N GLU A 146 6.36 15.36 10.50
CA GLU A 146 5.46 14.97 11.58
C GLU A 146 4.50 13.91 11.08
N SER A 147 4.34 12.86 11.89
CA SER A 147 3.33 11.82 11.65
C SER A 147 2.65 11.43 12.94
N THR A 148 1.36 11.26 12.88
CA THR A 148 0.53 10.76 13.98
C THR A 148 0.03 9.38 13.62
N VAL A 149 0.15 8.45 14.56
CA VAL A 149 -0.36 7.09 14.42
C VAL A 149 -1.34 6.82 15.53
N LEU A 150 -2.50 6.27 15.16
CA LEU A 150 -3.56 5.93 16.07
C LEU A 150 -3.95 4.45 15.86
N LEU A 151 -3.80 3.64 16.90
CA LEU A 151 -4.35 2.29 16.93
C LEU A 151 -5.86 2.40 17.17
N LEU A 152 -6.67 1.83 16.27
CA LEU A 152 -8.13 1.84 16.39
C LEU A 152 -8.68 0.58 17.05
N GLY A 153 -7.92 -0.52 17.02
CA GLY A 153 -8.25 -1.75 17.70
C GLY A 153 -8.03 -3.01 16.85
N PRO A 154 -8.30 -4.19 17.42
CA PRO A 154 -8.77 -4.41 18.79
C PRO A 154 -7.67 -4.18 19.83
N GLY A 155 -8.08 -3.70 21.00
CA GLY A 155 -7.17 -3.55 22.15
C GLY A 155 -7.04 -4.83 22.98
N PRO A 156 -6.14 -4.83 24.00
CA PRO A 156 -5.92 -5.98 24.87
C PRO A 156 -7.13 -6.35 25.73
N ASP A 157 -7.97 -5.38 26.04
CA ASP A 157 -9.14 -5.55 26.89
C ASP A 157 -10.43 -5.83 26.09
N ASN A 158 -10.31 -6.24 24.80
CA ASN A 158 -11.49 -6.53 23.99
C ASN A 158 -12.25 -7.77 24.51
N THR A 159 -13.57 -7.66 24.56
CA THR A 159 -14.47 -8.72 25.07
C THR A 159 -14.88 -9.74 24.00
N LEU A 160 -14.47 -9.56 22.77
CA LEU A 160 -14.83 -10.40 21.61
C LEU A 160 -13.84 -11.55 21.36
N GLY A 161 -12.81 -11.71 22.21
CA GLY A 161 -11.79 -12.73 22.05
C GLY A 161 -10.90 -12.53 20.82
N MET A 162 -10.87 -11.32 20.27
CA MET A 162 -10.01 -10.99 19.14
C MET A 162 -8.54 -10.88 19.60
N ILE A 163 -7.62 -11.26 18.73
CA ILE A 163 -6.19 -11.05 18.98
C ILE A 163 -5.94 -9.54 19.04
N PRO A 164 -5.35 -9.03 20.15
CA PRO A 164 -5.02 -7.62 20.26
C PRO A 164 -4.08 -7.16 19.14
N GLY A 165 -4.39 -6.01 18.56
CA GLY A 165 -3.54 -5.36 17.58
C GLY A 165 -2.28 -4.79 18.23
N ASN A 166 -1.22 -4.75 17.45
CA ASN A 166 0.02 -4.06 17.79
C ASN A 166 0.48 -3.25 16.60
N VAL A 167 0.90 -2.02 16.85
CA VAL A 167 1.56 -1.15 15.88
C VAL A 167 2.93 -0.81 16.44
N GLN A 168 3.97 -1.15 15.68
CA GLN A 168 5.35 -0.86 16.04
C GLN A 168 5.86 0.31 15.19
N LEU A 169 6.30 1.36 15.86
CA LEU A 169 6.89 2.56 15.24
C LEU A 169 8.40 2.55 15.38
N SER A 170 9.10 2.97 14.32
CA SER A 170 10.55 3.19 14.35
C SER A 170 10.90 4.51 13.66
N ASP A 171 11.72 5.33 14.31
CA ASP A 171 12.36 6.51 13.72
C ASP A 171 13.74 6.19 13.12
N GLY A 172 14.11 4.90 13.09
CA GLY A 172 15.43 4.42 12.66
C GLY A 172 16.45 4.29 13.79
N ILE A 173 16.17 4.81 14.98
CA ILE A 173 17.00 4.74 16.19
C ILE A 173 16.23 4.09 17.34
N ASN A 174 15.00 4.54 17.55
CA ASN A 174 14.12 4.08 18.61
C ASN A 174 12.96 3.27 18.04
N MET A 175 12.46 2.34 18.83
CA MET A 175 11.24 1.58 18.53
C MET A 175 10.23 1.75 19.68
N THR A 176 8.97 1.90 19.31
CA THR A 176 7.86 2.05 20.27
C THR A 176 6.68 1.22 19.82
N ASP A 177 6.11 0.44 20.74
CA ASP A 177 4.90 -0.35 20.50
C ASP A 177 3.65 0.40 20.98
N ILE A 178 2.65 0.47 20.13
CA ILE A 178 1.31 0.98 20.44
C ILE A 178 0.38 -0.22 20.52
N THR A 179 -0.08 -0.56 21.72
CA THR A 179 -0.93 -1.73 21.99
C THR A 179 -2.32 -1.36 22.52
N LYS A 180 -2.52 -0.08 22.87
CA LYS A 180 -3.80 0.42 23.37
C LYS A 180 -4.44 1.33 22.32
N PRO A 181 -5.73 1.13 21.99
CA PRO A 181 -6.50 2.05 21.14
C PRO A 181 -6.66 3.42 21.79
N GLY A 182 -6.70 4.48 20.95
CA GLY A 182 -6.90 5.87 21.38
C GLY A 182 -5.65 6.71 21.42
#